data_dc512f76cb26e72381906deebfef4ccf
#
_entry.id   dc512f76cb26e72381906deebfef4ccf
#
_cell.length_a   1.000
_cell.length_b   1.000
_cell.length_c   1.000
_cell.angle_alpha   90.00
_cell.angle_beta   90.00
_cell.angle_gamma   90.00
#
_symmetry.space_group_name_H-M   'P 1'
#
loop_
_entity.id
_entity.type
_entity.pdbx_description
1 polymer ?
#
loop_
_entity_poly.entity_id
_entity_poly.type
_entity_poly.pdbx_seq_one_letter_code
_entity_poly.pdbx_strand_id
1 'polypeptide(L)'
;MTGTEQGGIEDLGYALRSSRPAILVVDDDADFMRACTRVLGTWDYTVAEAASSEIALRMASERSFDAILTDINLPGASGLDVLRVVRSRDKDVPVILMTGGPELETARLAVEWGAQSYLIKPLSMPQLKEVLERAIRAYHLSRRQRQILAVSERLARESEVLREQFGRTMDSLWMAFQPIVSWSNKTVVAYEALMRSPDPTLHHPLDILNVAESLGEVHTLGHKTRGLIAEVMESHPDVPGVFINLHVLDLLDEQLYAPDSRLRPFASRIHFEITERMAIEKVPDTHGRIGRLRALGYKIAVDDLGEGYSGLNSFAELEPDAVKLDMSLIRGIDRAPTKRRMVHALATLCRELGTPLVAEGVETQAELDILIDLGADWLQGFLFARPDYPFPVPRM
;
A
#
# COMPACT_ATOMS: atom_id res chain seq x y z
N MET A 1 -6.05 -9.99 -11.87
CA MET A 1 -4.83 -10.76 -11.54
C MET A 1 -4.45 -10.45 -10.10
N THR A 2 -5.08 -11.14 -9.18
CA THR A 2 -4.91 -10.98 -7.72
C THR A 2 -4.35 -12.30 -7.21
N GLY A 3 -3.07 -12.33 -6.87
CA GLY A 3 -2.50 -13.59 -6.37
C GLY A 3 -1.00 -13.58 -6.09
N THR A 4 -0.41 -12.49 -5.56
CA THR A 4 1.04 -12.53 -5.27
C THR A 4 1.49 -11.77 -4.02
N GLU A 5 0.63 -11.11 -3.26
CA GLU A 5 1.06 -10.35 -2.07
C GLU A 5 0.69 -10.96 -0.71
N GLN A 6 -0.20 -11.93 -0.65
CA GLN A 6 -0.48 -12.64 0.62
C GLN A 6 0.54 -13.74 0.97
N GLY A 7 1.35 -14.20 0.02
CA GLY A 7 2.39 -15.21 0.25
C GLY A 7 3.59 -14.74 1.08
N GLY A 8 3.89 -13.44 1.10
CA GLY A 8 5.10 -12.91 1.72
C GLY A 8 5.07 -12.84 3.26
N ILE A 9 3.91 -12.68 3.87
CA ILE A 9 3.78 -12.56 5.34
C ILE A 9 3.57 -13.93 5.98
N GLU A 10 2.88 -14.85 5.31
CA GLU A 10 2.70 -16.23 5.78
C GLU A 10 3.99 -17.05 5.64
N ASP A 11 4.81 -16.85 4.61
CA ASP A 11 6.13 -17.48 4.46
C ASP A 11 7.14 -17.00 5.51
N LEU A 12 7.08 -15.72 5.93
CA LEU A 12 7.87 -15.21 7.07
C LEU A 12 7.43 -15.85 8.41
N GLY A 13 6.15 -16.16 8.57
CA GLY A 13 5.60 -16.84 9.74
C GLY A 13 5.92 -18.34 9.78
N TYR A 14 6.08 -18.99 8.63
CA TYR A 14 6.39 -20.42 8.52
C TYR A 14 7.88 -20.71 8.64
N ALA A 15 8.76 -19.83 8.15
CA ALA A 15 10.22 -19.92 8.33
C ALA A 15 10.69 -19.65 9.77
N LEU A 16 9.80 -19.12 10.64
CA LEU A 16 10.05 -18.88 12.06
C LEU A 16 9.64 -20.06 12.97
N ARG A 17 9.12 -21.16 12.42
CA ARG A 17 8.81 -22.37 13.17
C ARG A 17 10.00 -23.33 13.12
N SER A 18 10.81 -23.29 14.19
CA SER A 18 11.59 -24.39 14.75
C SER A 18 12.49 -25.19 13.81
N SER A 19 13.50 -24.57 13.21
CA SER A 19 14.74 -25.32 13.02
C SER A 19 15.47 -25.31 14.37
N ARG A 20 15.86 -26.49 14.86
CA ARG A 20 16.71 -26.63 16.05
C ARG A 20 17.96 -25.77 15.83
N PRO A 21 18.39 -24.96 16.83
CA PRO A 21 19.57 -24.14 16.65
C PRO A 21 20.79 -24.99 16.25
N ALA A 22 21.53 -24.51 15.27
CA ALA A 22 22.66 -25.23 14.70
C ALA A 22 23.97 -24.82 15.39
N ILE A 23 24.66 -25.77 15.96
CA ILE A 23 25.96 -25.56 16.66
C ILE A 23 27.06 -26.24 15.86
N LEU A 24 28.15 -25.52 15.61
CA LEU A 24 29.40 -26.10 15.11
C LEU A 24 30.32 -26.42 16.28
N VAL A 25 30.67 -27.68 16.42
CA VAL A 25 31.67 -28.15 17.42
C VAL A 25 32.98 -28.44 16.70
N VAL A 26 34.05 -27.83 17.18
CA VAL A 26 35.38 -27.93 16.58
C VAL A 26 36.36 -28.48 17.65
N ASP A 27 36.84 -29.69 17.45
CA ASP A 27 37.77 -30.37 18.35
C ASP A 27 38.44 -31.52 17.59
N ASP A 28 39.71 -31.79 17.83
CA ASP A 28 40.44 -32.90 17.24
C ASP A 28 40.27 -34.23 18.01
N ASP A 29 39.76 -34.15 19.25
CA ASP A 29 39.41 -35.33 20.05
C ASP A 29 38.05 -35.89 19.62
N ALA A 30 38.09 -37.02 18.89
CA ALA A 30 36.88 -37.69 18.38
C ALA A 30 35.99 -38.25 19.52
N ASP A 31 36.52 -38.60 20.69
CA ASP A 31 35.73 -39.10 21.80
C ASP A 31 34.99 -37.96 22.49
N PHE A 32 35.65 -36.82 22.67
CA PHE A 32 35.04 -35.59 23.15
C PHE A 32 33.93 -35.11 22.21
N MET A 33 34.18 -35.06 20.89
CA MET A 33 33.19 -34.66 19.91
C MET A 33 31.94 -35.52 19.98
N ARG A 34 32.09 -36.86 19.97
CA ARG A 34 30.95 -37.78 20.09
C ARG A 34 30.15 -37.57 21.37
N ALA A 35 30.82 -37.36 22.49
CA ALA A 35 30.17 -37.11 23.78
C ALA A 35 29.41 -35.77 23.75
N CYS A 36 30.04 -34.72 23.26
CA CYS A 36 29.48 -33.37 23.14
C CYS A 36 28.25 -33.36 22.22
N THR A 37 28.37 -33.95 21.04
CA THR A 37 27.25 -34.05 20.07
C THR A 37 26.03 -34.79 20.64
N ARG A 38 26.28 -35.89 21.37
CA ARG A 38 25.19 -36.61 22.05
C ARG A 38 24.47 -35.75 23.07
N VAL A 39 25.20 -35.02 23.90
CA VAL A 39 24.62 -34.16 24.93
C VAL A 39 23.86 -32.98 24.31
N LEU A 40 24.48 -32.29 23.36
CA LEU A 40 23.84 -31.17 22.67
C LEU A 40 22.58 -31.61 21.93
N GLY A 41 22.57 -32.81 21.35
CA GLY A 41 21.37 -33.42 20.73
C GLY A 41 20.22 -33.63 21.72
N THR A 42 20.52 -33.97 23.00
CA THR A 42 19.48 -34.06 24.05
C THR A 42 18.90 -32.71 24.47
N TRP A 43 19.57 -31.62 24.17
CA TRP A 43 19.10 -30.25 24.39
C TRP A 43 18.45 -29.63 23.17
N ASP A 44 18.10 -30.45 22.18
CA ASP A 44 17.38 -30.07 20.97
C ASP A 44 18.20 -29.17 20.02
N TYR A 45 19.53 -29.32 20.00
CA TYR A 45 20.42 -28.67 19.05
C TYR A 45 20.75 -29.58 17.85
N THR A 46 20.92 -29.00 16.68
CA THR A 46 21.54 -29.66 15.52
C THR A 46 23.04 -29.43 15.58
N VAL A 47 23.84 -30.49 15.55
CA VAL A 47 25.29 -30.38 15.69
C VAL A 47 25.98 -30.71 14.39
N ALA A 48 26.97 -29.89 14.05
CA ALA A 48 27.96 -30.17 13.01
C ALA A 48 29.33 -30.30 13.65
N GLU A 49 30.11 -31.26 13.18
CA GLU A 49 31.42 -31.62 13.74
C GLU A 49 32.54 -31.23 12.78
N ALA A 50 33.59 -30.61 13.28
CA ALA A 50 34.82 -30.30 12.55
C ALA A 50 36.02 -30.74 13.32
N ALA A 51 36.84 -31.63 12.76
CA ALA A 51 38.05 -32.16 13.40
C ALA A 51 39.29 -31.26 13.23
N SER A 52 39.15 -30.12 12.54
CA SER A 52 40.24 -29.13 12.37
C SER A 52 39.67 -27.75 12.10
N SER A 53 40.48 -26.72 12.29
CA SER A 53 40.15 -25.34 11.96
C SER A 53 39.80 -25.13 10.47
N GLU A 54 40.48 -25.80 9.54
CA GLU A 54 40.20 -25.68 8.10
C GLU A 54 38.79 -26.21 7.76
N ILE A 55 38.41 -27.36 8.35
CA ILE A 55 37.06 -27.91 8.15
C ILE A 55 36.02 -26.96 8.75
N ALA A 56 36.26 -26.45 9.95
CA ALA A 56 35.37 -25.51 10.62
C ALA A 56 35.15 -24.24 9.79
N LEU A 57 36.25 -23.64 9.28
CA LEU A 57 36.16 -22.42 8.45
C LEU A 57 35.45 -22.66 7.11
N ARG A 58 35.67 -23.81 6.49
CA ARG A 58 34.92 -24.18 5.27
C ARG A 58 33.42 -24.30 5.58
N MET A 59 33.04 -25.05 6.63
CA MET A 59 31.64 -25.20 7.02
C MET A 59 30.99 -23.88 7.39
N ALA A 60 31.68 -23.00 8.12
CA ALA A 60 31.19 -21.65 8.45
C ALA A 60 31.09 -20.74 7.23
N SER A 61 31.74 -21.08 6.11
CA SER A 61 31.57 -20.35 4.84
C SER A 61 30.38 -20.83 3.99
N GLU A 62 29.99 -22.09 4.15
CA GLU A 62 28.94 -22.74 3.36
C GLU A 62 27.55 -22.59 4.01
N ARG A 63 27.47 -22.48 5.33
CA ARG A 63 26.23 -22.38 6.08
C ARG A 63 26.38 -21.56 7.37
N SER A 64 25.25 -21.00 7.85
CA SER A 64 25.20 -20.27 9.13
C SER A 64 25.06 -21.23 10.31
N PHE A 65 25.62 -20.82 11.45
CA PHE A 65 25.46 -21.48 12.74
C PHE A 65 24.93 -20.49 13.78
N ASP A 66 24.21 -21.01 14.77
CA ASP A 66 23.70 -20.20 15.90
C ASP A 66 24.70 -20.07 17.03
N ALA A 67 25.68 -20.96 17.08
CA ALA A 67 26.87 -20.88 17.95
C ALA A 67 28.01 -21.73 17.38
N ILE A 68 29.22 -21.35 17.71
CA ILE A 68 30.44 -22.12 17.43
C ILE A 68 31.14 -22.44 18.76
N LEU A 69 31.39 -23.71 19.03
CA LEU A 69 32.09 -24.20 20.17
C LEU A 69 33.43 -24.79 19.69
N THR A 70 34.54 -24.18 20.00
CA THR A 70 35.87 -24.59 19.44
C THR A 70 36.92 -24.77 20.51
N ASP A 71 37.70 -25.87 20.43
CA ASP A 71 38.92 -25.98 21.16
C ASP A 71 39.93 -24.93 20.69
N ILE A 72 40.71 -24.40 21.60
CA ILE A 72 41.82 -23.50 21.30
C ILE A 72 43.00 -24.28 20.72
N ASN A 73 43.31 -25.47 21.25
CA ASN A 73 44.45 -26.26 20.86
C ASN A 73 44.10 -27.23 19.76
N LEU A 74 43.94 -26.72 18.52
CA LEU A 74 43.69 -27.53 17.34
C LEU A 74 44.97 -27.78 16.53
N PRO A 75 45.09 -28.90 15.82
CA PRO A 75 46.18 -29.11 14.88
C PRO A 75 46.19 -28.06 13.75
N GLY A 76 47.33 -27.45 13.51
CA GLY A 76 47.52 -26.43 12.47
C GLY A 76 47.15 -25.02 12.96
N ALA A 77 45.98 -24.50 12.59
CA ALA A 77 45.51 -23.19 13.06
C ALA A 77 44.71 -23.34 14.36
N SER A 78 44.88 -22.44 15.30
CA SER A 78 44.23 -22.49 16.63
C SER A 78 42.74 -22.12 16.57
N GLY A 79 41.94 -22.46 17.60
CA GLY A 79 40.59 -22.01 17.78
C GLY A 79 40.44 -20.48 17.83
N LEU A 80 41.52 -19.77 18.26
CA LEU A 80 41.57 -18.32 18.15
C LEU A 80 41.64 -17.82 16.73
N ASP A 81 42.29 -18.55 15.81
CA ASP A 81 42.27 -18.22 14.39
C ASP A 81 40.87 -18.44 13.78
N VAL A 82 40.15 -19.49 14.22
CA VAL A 82 38.73 -19.69 13.85
C VAL A 82 37.92 -18.51 14.33
N LEU A 83 38.02 -18.05 15.53
CA LEU A 83 37.34 -16.87 16.06
C LEU A 83 37.63 -15.64 15.20
N ARG A 84 38.88 -15.35 14.90
CA ARG A 84 39.28 -14.17 14.11
C ARG A 84 38.66 -14.18 12.70
N VAL A 85 38.69 -15.31 12.02
CA VAL A 85 38.12 -15.43 10.68
C VAL A 85 36.60 -15.37 10.72
N VAL A 86 35.95 -15.99 11.67
CA VAL A 86 34.48 -15.89 11.84
C VAL A 86 34.08 -14.44 12.09
N ARG A 87 34.78 -13.72 12.97
CA ARG A 87 34.49 -12.30 13.27
C ARG A 87 34.65 -11.36 12.07
N SER A 88 35.51 -11.70 11.11
CA SER A 88 35.63 -10.92 9.88
C SER A 88 34.40 -11.04 8.96
N ARG A 89 33.61 -12.12 9.09
CA ARG A 89 32.43 -12.43 8.26
C ARG A 89 31.11 -12.17 9.00
N ASP A 90 31.02 -12.67 10.22
CA ASP A 90 29.86 -12.48 11.10
C ASP A 90 30.35 -12.01 12.49
N LYS A 91 30.07 -10.74 12.79
CA LYS A 91 30.50 -10.11 14.05
C LYS A 91 29.73 -10.60 15.27
N ASP A 92 28.60 -11.28 15.06
CA ASP A 92 27.63 -11.54 16.12
C ASP A 92 27.47 -13.00 16.50
N VAL A 93 27.75 -13.94 15.58
CA VAL A 93 27.62 -15.37 15.91
C VAL A 93 28.45 -15.70 17.15
N PRO A 94 27.85 -16.27 18.20
CA PRO A 94 28.60 -16.54 19.42
C PRO A 94 29.65 -17.62 19.19
N VAL A 95 30.92 -17.28 19.48
CA VAL A 95 32.03 -18.23 19.48
C VAL A 95 32.45 -18.46 20.95
N ILE A 96 32.36 -19.71 21.38
CA ILE A 96 32.71 -20.16 22.71
C ILE A 96 33.99 -20.97 22.58
N LEU A 97 35.05 -20.54 23.27
CA LEU A 97 36.34 -21.20 23.26
C LEU A 97 36.42 -22.20 24.40
N MET A 98 37.02 -23.36 24.12
CA MET A 98 37.32 -24.41 25.11
C MET A 98 38.82 -24.63 25.22
N THR A 99 39.34 -24.97 26.40
CA THR A 99 40.75 -25.32 26.57
C THR A 99 40.96 -26.29 27.71
N GLY A 100 41.94 -27.20 27.56
CA GLY A 100 42.43 -28.05 28.65
C GLY A 100 43.58 -27.44 29.45
N GLY A 101 44.21 -26.37 28.93
CA GLY A 101 45.31 -25.67 29.58
C GLY A 101 45.10 -24.16 29.50
N PRO A 102 44.43 -23.55 30.49
CA PRO A 102 44.17 -22.12 30.49
C PRO A 102 45.47 -21.32 30.66
N GLU A 103 45.75 -20.44 29.71
CA GLU A 103 46.83 -19.48 29.74
C GLU A 103 46.29 -18.06 29.76
N LEU A 104 46.94 -17.15 30.46
CA LEU A 104 46.51 -15.76 30.59
C LEU A 104 46.48 -15.05 29.22
N GLU A 105 47.42 -15.35 28.35
CA GLU A 105 47.55 -14.74 27.04
C GLU A 105 46.39 -15.18 26.08
N THR A 106 46.08 -16.47 26.08
CA THR A 106 44.94 -16.97 25.26
C THR A 106 43.61 -16.43 25.75
N ALA A 107 43.42 -16.29 27.07
CA ALA A 107 42.21 -15.67 27.63
C ALA A 107 42.12 -14.19 27.28
N ARG A 108 43.23 -13.43 27.28
CA ARG A 108 43.30 -12.04 26.89
C ARG A 108 42.89 -11.87 25.41
N LEU A 109 43.47 -12.67 24.52
CA LEU A 109 43.16 -12.65 23.08
C LEU A 109 41.71 -13.06 22.81
N ALA A 110 41.17 -14.01 23.54
CA ALA A 110 39.76 -14.40 23.45
C ALA A 110 38.82 -13.22 23.70
N VAL A 111 39.07 -12.46 24.75
CA VAL A 111 38.31 -11.25 25.10
C VAL A 111 38.49 -10.16 24.03
N GLU A 112 39.74 -9.90 23.64
CA GLU A 112 40.07 -8.87 22.65
C GLU A 112 39.42 -9.11 21.30
N TRP A 113 39.33 -10.37 20.84
CA TRP A 113 38.74 -10.74 19.57
C TRP A 113 37.23 -11.07 19.67
N GLY A 114 36.62 -10.84 20.82
CA GLY A 114 35.19 -10.92 21.05
C GLY A 114 34.65 -12.36 21.10
N ALA A 115 35.38 -13.27 21.77
CA ALA A 115 34.79 -14.54 22.16
C ALA A 115 33.60 -14.31 23.10
N GLN A 116 32.52 -15.08 22.92
CA GLN A 116 31.36 -15.00 23.80
C GLN A 116 31.61 -15.56 25.18
N SER A 117 32.43 -16.59 25.25
CA SER A 117 32.81 -17.24 26.49
C SER A 117 34.10 -18.05 26.32
N TYR A 118 34.78 -18.32 27.46
CA TYR A 118 35.96 -19.12 27.54
C TYR A 118 35.75 -20.21 28.63
N LEU A 119 35.74 -21.48 28.22
CA LEU A 119 35.44 -22.61 29.09
C LEU A 119 36.66 -23.49 29.27
N ILE A 120 36.87 -24.00 30.50
CA ILE A 120 37.99 -24.88 30.86
C ILE A 120 37.49 -26.33 30.83
N LYS A 121 38.20 -27.22 30.15
CA LYS A 121 37.98 -28.67 30.18
C LYS A 121 38.50 -29.28 31.50
N PRO A 122 37.81 -30.22 32.15
CA PRO A 122 36.58 -30.87 31.70
C PRO A 122 35.35 -29.95 31.82
N LEU A 123 34.50 -29.95 30.79
CA LEU A 123 33.34 -29.07 30.75
C LEU A 123 32.27 -29.46 31.76
N SER A 124 31.81 -28.49 32.54
CA SER A 124 30.58 -28.61 33.30
C SER A 124 29.36 -28.52 32.34
N MET A 125 28.62 -29.62 32.19
CA MET A 125 27.46 -29.65 31.27
C MET A 125 26.38 -28.62 31.64
N PRO A 126 26.04 -28.37 32.92
CA PRO A 126 25.14 -27.29 33.31
C PRO A 126 25.65 -25.90 32.86
N GLN A 127 26.93 -25.63 33.06
CA GLN A 127 27.57 -24.35 32.67
C GLN A 127 27.58 -24.18 31.13
N LEU A 128 27.92 -25.23 30.38
CA LEU A 128 27.91 -25.22 28.93
C LEU A 128 26.50 -24.90 28.42
N LYS A 129 25.48 -25.55 28.99
CA LYS A 129 24.07 -25.31 28.62
C LYS A 129 23.66 -23.85 28.84
N GLU A 130 23.93 -23.32 30.00
CA GLU A 130 23.63 -21.93 30.37
C GLU A 130 24.30 -20.94 29.41
N VAL A 131 25.59 -21.14 29.14
CA VAL A 131 26.37 -20.28 28.23
C VAL A 131 25.79 -20.33 26.82
N LEU A 132 25.51 -21.51 26.27
CA LEU A 132 24.94 -21.69 24.93
C LEU A 132 23.57 -21.05 24.85
N GLU A 133 22.65 -21.34 25.75
CA GLU A 133 21.31 -20.79 25.74
C GLU A 133 21.30 -19.27 25.80
N ARG A 134 22.11 -18.68 26.66
CA ARG A 134 22.24 -17.23 26.79
C ARG A 134 22.81 -16.61 25.52
N ALA A 135 23.87 -17.19 24.97
CA ALA A 135 24.55 -16.72 23.78
C ALA A 135 23.65 -16.78 22.56
N ILE A 136 22.99 -17.91 22.34
CA ILE A 136 22.05 -18.10 21.19
C ILE A 136 20.84 -17.17 21.31
N ARG A 137 20.26 -17.02 22.51
CA ARG A 137 19.14 -16.06 22.72
C ARG A 137 19.56 -14.63 22.40
N ALA A 138 20.71 -14.19 22.86
CA ALA A 138 21.24 -12.84 22.60
C ALA A 138 21.49 -12.63 21.09
N TYR A 139 22.08 -13.62 20.42
CA TYR A 139 22.33 -13.59 18.98
C TYR A 139 21.05 -13.48 18.16
N HIS A 140 20.05 -14.31 18.44
CA HIS A 140 18.76 -14.26 17.75
C HIS A 140 18.03 -12.93 17.98
N LEU A 141 18.08 -12.39 19.19
CA LEU A 141 17.48 -11.10 19.50
C LEU A 141 18.13 -9.97 18.71
N SER A 142 19.47 -9.90 18.72
CA SER A 142 20.23 -8.89 17.95
C SER A 142 19.97 -8.97 16.45
N ARG A 143 19.90 -10.20 15.92
CA ARG A 143 19.62 -10.43 14.51
C ARG A 143 18.21 -9.99 14.12
N ARG A 144 17.19 -10.30 14.95
CA ARG A 144 15.81 -9.83 14.75
C ARG A 144 15.72 -8.31 14.79
N GLN A 145 16.35 -7.67 15.76
CA GLN A 145 16.35 -6.20 15.85
C GLN A 145 16.93 -5.55 14.61
N ARG A 146 18.03 -6.06 14.06
CA ARG A 146 18.62 -5.54 12.81
C ARG A 146 17.72 -5.76 11.61
N GLN A 147 17.06 -6.91 11.51
CA GLN A 147 16.11 -7.16 10.42
C GLN A 147 14.95 -6.16 10.47
N ILE A 148 14.38 -5.92 11.65
CA ILE A 148 13.29 -4.93 11.83
C ILE A 148 13.76 -3.53 11.45
N LEU A 149 14.96 -3.12 11.91
CA LEU A 149 15.53 -1.81 11.56
C LEU A 149 15.76 -1.66 10.07
N ALA A 150 16.33 -2.67 9.40
CA ALA A 150 16.57 -2.64 7.96
C ALA A 150 15.26 -2.53 7.15
N VAL A 151 14.20 -3.25 7.56
CA VAL A 151 12.88 -3.15 6.94
C VAL A 151 12.28 -1.76 7.19
N SER A 152 12.35 -1.26 8.41
CA SER A 152 11.85 0.08 8.76
C SER A 152 12.55 1.19 7.98
N GLU A 153 13.88 1.13 7.86
CA GLU A 153 14.66 2.10 7.07
C GLU A 153 14.33 2.03 5.57
N ARG A 154 14.06 0.84 5.06
CA ARG A 154 13.63 0.66 3.67
C ARG A 154 12.26 1.29 3.44
N LEU A 155 11.27 0.98 4.29
CA LEU A 155 9.92 1.54 4.18
C LEU A 155 9.92 3.07 4.31
N ALA A 156 10.75 3.61 5.23
CA ALA A 156 10.89 5.06 5.38
C ALA A 156 11.43 5.72 4.11
N ARG A 157 12.44 5.11 3.46
CA ARG A 157 12.98 5.62 2.19
C ARG A 157 11.97 5.53 1.05
N GLU A 158 11.24 4.42 0.94
CA GLU A 158 10.18 4.26 -0.08
C GLU A 158 9.08 5.31 0.12
N SER A 159 8.66 5.56 1.36
CA SER A 159 7.68 6.61 1.68
C SER A 159 8.17 8.02 1.36
N GLU A 160 9.45 8.32 1.58
CA GLU A 160 10.04 9.63 1.24
C GLU A 160 10.07 9.86 -0.27
N VAL A 161 10.45 8.86 -1.05
CA VAL A 161 10.42 8.94 -2.52
C VAL A 161 9.00 9.17 -3.04
N LEU A 162 8.01 8.46 -2.49
CA LEU A 162 6.60 8.66 -2.85
C LEU A 162 6.12 10.06 -2.48
N ARG A 163 6.54 10.59 -1.33
CA ARG A 163 6.17 11.95 -0.87
C ARG A 163 6.76 13.03 -1.78
N GLU A 164 8.01 12.87 -2.21
CA GLU A 164 8.62 13.78 -3.18
C GLU A 164 7.92 13.72 -4.56
N GLN A 165 7.57 12.52 -5.02
CA GLN A 165 6.81 12.35 -6.27
C GLN A 165 5.44 13.00 -6.17
N PHE A 166 4.70 12.74 -5.11
CA PHE A 166 3.41 13.35 -4.86
C PHE A 166 3.49 14.87 -4.81
N GLY A 167 4.50 15.45 -4.13
CA GLY A 167 4.73 16.89 -4.09
C GLY A 167 4.90 17.50 -5.48
N ARG A 168 5.75 16.91 -6.34
CA ARG A 168 5.93 17.38 -7.74
C ARG A 168 4.63 17.29 -8.54
N THR A 169 3.88 16.20 -8.37
CA THR A 169 2.57 16.02 -9.02
C THR A 169 1.60 17.09 -8.57
N MET A 170 1.53 17.38 -7.28
CA MET A 170 0.66 18.42 -6.71
C MET A 170 0.98 19.82 -7.25
N ASP A 171 2.26 20.13 -7.50
CA ASP A 171 2.67 21.42 -8.06
C ASP A 171 2.23 21.58 -9.51
N SER A 172 2.18 20.51 -10.28
CA SER A 172 1.85 20.50 -11.71
C SER A 172 0.42 20.07 -12.02
N LEU A 173 -0.38 19.78 -10.99
CA LEU A 173 -1.75 19.32 -11.13
C LEU A 173 -2.63 20.38 -11.80
N TRP A 174 -3.48 19.96 -12.75
CA TRP A 174 -4.46 20.80 -13.39
C TRP A 174 -5.78 20.05 -13.61
N MET A 175 -6.86 20.79 -13.91
CA MET A 175 -8.17 20.22 -14.13
C MET A 175 -8.55 20.33 -15.59
N ALA A 176 -8.87 19.20 -16.22
CA ALA A 176 -9.57 19.16 -17.50
C ALA A 176 -11.07 19.10 -17.22
N PHE A 177 -11.85 19.62 -18.17
CA PHE A 177 -13.30 19.65 -18.05
C PHE A 177 -13.94 18.92 -19.23
N GLN A 178 -14.93 18.07 -18.97
CA GLN A 178 -15.68 17.37 -20.02
C GLN A 178 -17.14 17.79 -19.98
N PRO A 179 -17.74 18.21 -21.11
CA PRO A 179 -19.10 18.69 -21.13
C PRO A 179 -20.12 17.56 -20.92
N ILE A 180 -21.14 17.86 -20.12
CA ILE A 180 -22.38 17.12 -19.98
C ILE A 180 -23.45 17.92 -20.73
N VAL A 181 -24.07 17.30 -21.72
CA VAL A 181 -25.01 17.97 -22.63
C VAL A 181 -26.44 17.51 -22.38
N SER A 182 -27.42 18.42 -22.44
CA SER A 182 -28.82 18.07 -22.60
C SER A 182 -29.11 17.94 -24.08
N TRP A 183 -29.51 16.74 -24.49
CA TRP A 183 -29.82 16.48 -25.90
C TRP A 183 -31.11 17.16 -26.37
N SER A 184 -32.12 17.21 -25.51
CA SER A 184 -33.38 17.88 -25.80
C SER A 184 -33.23 19.39 -25.97
N ASN A 185 -32.42 20.04 -25.13
CA ASN A 185 -32.21 21.49 -25.15
C ASN A 185 -31.06 21.94 -26.07
N LYS A 186 -30.22 21.01 -26.53
CA LYS A 186 -28.99 21.32 -27.28
C LYS A 186 -28.09 22.32 -26.58
N THR A 187 -27.90 22.11 -25.26
CA THR A 187 -27.08 22.99 -24.41
C THR A 187 -26.16 22.17 -23.53
N VAL A 188 -25.06 22.77 -23.11
CA VAL A 188 -24.24 22.25 -22.00
C VAL A 188 -24.96 22.54 -20.68
N VAL A 189 -25.20 21.52 -19.88
CA VAL A 189 -25.84 21.64 -18.57
C VAL A 189 -24.83 21.69 -17.43
N ALA A 190 -23.67 21.06 -17.62
CA ALA A 190 -22.56 21.08 -16.68
C ALA A 190 -21.27 20.60 -17.35
N TYR A 191 -20.17 20.63 -16.59
CA TYR A 191 -18.91 19.99 -16.94
C TYR A 191 -18.45 19.10 -15.80
N GLU A 192 -17.87 17.95 -16.10
CA GLU A 192 -17.15 17.16 -15.11
C GLU A 192 -15.69 17.61 -15.02
N ALA A 193 -15.22 17.88 -13.82
CA ALA A 193 -13.85 18.29 -13.55
C ALA A 193 -12.98 17.04 -13.29
N LEU A 194 -12.02 16.82 -14.18
CA LEU A 194 -11.18 15.64 -14.21
C LEU A 194 -9.72 16.00 -13.96
N MET A 195 -9.18 15.50 -12.88
CA MET A 195 -7.78 15.70 -12.49
C MET A 195 -6.80 15.20 -13.55
N ARG A 196 -5.76 15.97 -13.84
CA ARG A 196 -4.70 15.65 -14.79
C ARG A 196 -3.33 16.02 -14.22
N SER A 197 -2.33 15.21 -14.52
CA SER A 197 -0.93 15.49 -14.20
C SER A 197 -0.05 15.22 -15.41
N PRO A 198 0.93 16.10 -15.69
CA PRO A 198 1.96 15.85 -16.69
C PRO A 198 3.10 14.95 -16.16
N ASP A 199 3.11 14.61 -14.89
CA ASP A 199 4.16 13.76 -14.29
C ASP A 199 4.11 12.35 -14.92
N PRO A 200 5.20 11.85 -15.53
CA PRO A 200 5.20 10.57 -16.21
C PRO A 200 5.02 9.36 -15.28
N THR A 201 5.24 9.53 -13.99
CA THR A 201 5.14 8.46 -12.98
C THR A 201 3.78 8.45 -12.28
N LEU A 202 3.13 9.61 -12.14
CA LEU A 202 1.82 9.78 -11.51
C LEU A 202 0.91 10.60 -12.46
N HIS A 203 0.58 10.03 -13.61
CA HIS A 203 -0.26 10.71 -14.61
C HIS A 203 -1.73 10.27 -14.59
N HIS A 204 -2.03 9.06 -14.09
CA HIS A 204 -3.41 8.58 -13.95
C HIS A 204 -4.03 9.07 -12.64
N PRO A 205 -5.27 9.58 -12.66
CA PRO A 205 -5.97 10.04 -11.46
C PRO A 205 -6.04 9.01 -10.33
N LEU A 206 -6.27 7.73 -10.65
CA LEU A 206 -6.30 6.65 -9.67
C LEU A 206 -4.94 6.42 -8.99
N ASP A 207 -3.83 6.53 -9.73
CA ASP A 207 -2.50 6.35 -9.14
C ASP A 207 -2.18 7.50 -8.17
N ILE A 208 -2.57 8.74 -8.53
CA ILE A 208 -2.42 9.91 -7.66
C ILE A 208 -3.22 9.72 -6.38
N LEU A 209 -4.47 9.26 -6.50
CA LEU A 209 -5.35 9.02 -5.35
C LEU A 209 -4.80 7.91 -4.45
N ASN A 210 -4.35 6.77 -5.01
CA ASN A 210 -3.75 5.67 -4.27
C ASN A 210 -2.50 6.13 -3.48
N VAL A 211 -1.66 6.97 -4.08
CA VAL A 211 -0.50 7.55 -3.40
C VAL A 211 -0.95 8.50 -2.30
N ALA A 212 -1.94 9.36 -2.55
CA ALA A 212 -2.50 10.25 -1.53
C ALA A 212 -3.07 9.47 -0.34
N GLU A 213 -3.79 8.36 -0.58
CA GLU A 213 -4.28 7.46 0.48
C GLU A 213 -3.13 6.85 1.28
N SER A 214 -2.11 6.31 0.61
CA SER A 214 -0.97 5.66 1.26
C SER A 214 -0.13 6.62 2.11
N LEU A 215 -0.09 7.90 1.73
CA LEU A 215 0.59 8.96 2.46
C LEU A 215 -0.30 9.67 3.51
N GLY A 216 -1.61 9.41 3.53
CA GLY A 216 -2.56 10.14 4.37
C GLY A 216 -2.84 11.58 3.91
N GLU A 217 -2.61 11.87 2.61
CA GLU A 217 -2.68 13.21 2.00
C GLU A 217 -3.95 13.43 1.15
N VAL A 218 -5.01 12.63 1.36
CA VAL A 218 -6.26 12.74 0.60
C VAL A 218 -6.85 14.14 0.72
N HIS A 219 -6.88 14.72 1.92
CA HIS A 219 -7.41 16.07 2.15
C HIS A 219 -6.59 17.14 1.42
N THR A 220 -5.26 17.00 1.40
CA THR A 220 -4.36 17.90 0.67
C THR A 220 -4.65 17.88 -0.84
N LEU A 221 -4.86 16.68 -1.39
CA LEU A 221 -5.27 16.50 -2.78
C LEU A 221 -6.65 17.13 -3.05
N GLY A 222 -7.62 16.86 -2.18
CA GLY A 222 -8.97 17.43 -2.26
C GLY A 222 -8.97 18.96 -2.21
N HIS A 223 -8.20 19.57 -1.31
CA HIS A 223 -8.04 21.03 -1.24
C HIS A 223 -7.45 21.61 -2.53
N LYS A 224 -6.40 20.97 -3.05
CA LYS A 224 -5.75 21.42 -4.29
C LYS A 224 -6.72 21.39 -5.48
N THR A 225 -7.42 20.28 -5.68
CA THR A 225 -8.36 20.11 -6.79
C THR A 225 -9.52 21.09 -6.69
N ARG A 226 -10.14 21.23 -5.50
CA ARG A 226 -11.20 22.21 -5.26
C ARG A 226 -10.74 23.65 -5.47
N GLY A 227 -9.50 23.98 -5.07
CA GLY A 227 -8.88 25.28 -5.29
C GLY A 227 -8.71 25.61 -6.77
N LEU A 228 -8.20 24.66 -7.57
CA LEU A 228 -8.03 24.80 -9.01
C LEU A 228 -9.37 24.98 -9.74
N ILE A 229 -10.39 24.21 -9.35
CA ILE A 229 -11.74 24.34 -9.93
C ILE A 229 -12.32 25.71 -9.61
N ALA A 230 -12.22 26.18 -8.38
CA ALA A 230 -12.69 27.50 -8.00
C ALA A 230 -12.06 28.62 -8.82
N GLU A 231 -10.75 28.55 -9.05
CA GLU A 231 -10.00 29.51 -9.86
C GLU A 231 -10.50 29.58 -11.32
N VAL A 232 -10.79 28.41 -11.91
CA VAL A 232 -11.33 28.35 -13.26
C VAL A 232 -12.75 28.91 -13.31
N MET A 233 -13.61 28.59 -12.31
CA MET A 233 -14.99 29.12 -12.23
C MET A 233 -15.04 30.63 -11.96
N GLU A 234 -14.12 31.18 -11.20
CA GLU A 234 -13.97 32.62 -11.00
C GLU A 234 -13.69 33.36 -12.33
N SER A 235 -12.86 32.72 -13.17
CA SER A 235 -12.48 33.26 -14.49
C SER A 235 -13.57 33.06 -15.55
N HIS A 236 -14.55 32.16 -15.31
CA HIS A 236 -15.62 31.80 -16.26
C HIS A 236 -16.99 31.79 -15.54
N PRO A 237 -17.53 32.97 -15.23
CA PRO A 237 -18.78 33.08 -14.43
C PRO A 237 -20.02 32.46 -15.08
N ASP A 238 -20.01 32.31 -16.39
CA ASP A 238 -21.17 31.79 -17.17
C ASP A 238 -21.23 30.27 -17.27
N VAL A 239 -20.28 29.54 -16.64
CA VAL A 239 -20.30 28.05 -16.60
C VAL A 239 -21.56 27.59 -15.86
N PRO A 240 -22.38 26.69 -16.47
CA PRO A 240 -23.69 26.33 -15.91
C PRO A 240 -23.58 25.50 -14.64
N GLY A 241 -22.67 24.54 -14.56
CA GLY A 241 -22.41 23.72 -13.40
C GLY A 241 -21.14 22.91 -13.54
N VAL A 242 -20.61 22.40 -12.40
CA VAL A 242 -19.41 21.54 -12.38
C VAL A 242 -19.66 20.34 -11.47
N PHE A 243 -19.40 19.17 -11.98
CA PHE A 243 -19.32 17.91 -11.24
C PHE A 243 -17.90 17.69 -10.75
N ILE A 244 -17.75 17.33 -9.49
CA ILE A 244 -16.45 17.24 -8.79
C ILE A 244 -16.40 15.92 -8.01
N ASN A 245 -15.47 15.06 -8.35
CA ASN A 245 -15.20 13.84 -7.58
C ASN A 245 -14.84 14.18 -6.14
N LEU A 246 -15.53 13.61 -5.17
CA LEU A 246 -15.33 13.79 -3.74
C LEU A 246 -14.94 12.45 -3.11
N HIS A 247 -13.73 12.39 -2.56
CA HIS A 247 -13.33 11.21 -1.82
C HIS A 247 -14.09 11.13 -0.48
N VAL A 248 -14.49 9.92 -0.07
CA VAL A 248 -15.31 9.75 1.17
C VAL A 248 -14.62 10.31 2.41
N LEU A 249 -13.30 10.22 2.52
CA LEU A 249 -12.55 10.81 3.63
C LEU A 249 -12.61 12.34 3.63
N ASP A 250 -12.83 13.01 2.50
CA ASP A 250 -13.01 14.46 2.46
C ASP A 250 -14.25 14.92 3.25
N LEU A 251 -15.22 14.02 3.43
CA LEU A 251 -16.37 14.30 4.32
C LEU A 251 -15.95 14.51 5.79
N LEU A 252 -14.76 14.04 6.20
CA LEU A 252 -14.19 14.27 7.53
C LEU A 252 -13.45 15.61 7.65
N ASP A 253 -13.17 16.24 6.52
CA ASP A 253 -12.44 17.50 6.45
C ASP A 253 -13.34 18.69 6.75
N GLU A 254 -13.16 19.34 7.88
CA GLU A 254 -13.96 20.52 8.26
C GLU A 254 -13.76 21.71 7.31
N GLN A 255 -12.65 21.79 6.57
CA GLN A 255 -12.44 22.82 5.56
C GLN A 255 -13.38 22.69 4.36
N LEU A 256 -13.91 21.47 4.09
CA LEU A 256 -14.93 21.27 3.06
C LEU A 256 -16.21 22.09 3.36
N TYR A 257 -16.51 22.31 4.64
CA TYR A 257 -17.69 23.02 5.12
C TYR A 257 -17.42 24.49 5.49
N ALA A 258 -16.18 24.95 5.30
CA ALA A 258 -15.77 26.28 5.71
C ALA A 258 -16.54 27.38 4.95
N PRO A 259 -17.02 28.43 5.63
CA PRO A 259 -17.81 29.49 4.99
C PRO A 259 -16.97 30.35 4.03
N ASP A 260 -15.67 30.38 4.19
CA ASP A 260 -14.68 31.10 3.37
C ASP A 260 -14.06 30.22 2.27
N SER A 261 -14.57 29.00 2.06
CA SER A 261 -14.15 28.16 0.95
C SER A 261 -14.34 28.87 -0.40
N ARG A 262 -13.32 28.84 -1.26
CA ARG A 262 -13.37 29.44 -2.60
C ARG A 262 -14.49 28.88 -3.48
N LEU A 263 -14.94 27.64 -3.26
CA LEU A 263 -16.09 27.05 -3.94
C LEU A 263 -17.45 27.57 -3.45
N ARG A 264 -17.49 28.18 -2.25
CA ARG A 264 -18.74 28.61 -1.61
C ARG A 264 -19.62 29.52 -2.47
N PRO A 265 -19.09 30.52 -3.20
CA PRO A 265 -19.89 31.36 -4.10
C PRO A 265 -20.57 30.59 -5.23
N PHE A 266 -20.06 29.41 -5.56
CA PHE A 266 -20.55 28.56 -6.67
C PHE A 266 -21.36 27.36 -6.19
N ALA A 267 -21.64 27.22 -4.89
CA ALA A 267 -22.21 26.02 -4.28
C ALA A 267 -23.44 25.47 -5.03
N SER A 268 -24.38 26.33 -5.44
CA SER A 268 -25.60 25.92 -6.16
C SER A 268 -25.34 25.32 -7.55
N ARG A 269 -24.14 25.51 -8.10
CA ARG A 269 -23.68 24.98 -9.39
C ARG A 269 -22.71 23.81 -9.27
N ILE A 270 -22.34 23.41 -8.02
CA ILE A 270 -21.42 22.29 -7.77
C ILE A 270 -22.22 21.02 -7.43
N HIS A 271 -21.91 19.94 -8.13
CA HIS A 271 -22.35 18.59 -7.81
C HIS A 271 -21.13 17.81 -7.30
N PHE A 272 -21.13 17.40 -6.04
CA PHE A 272 -20.12 16.48 -5.55
C PHE A 272 -20.48 15.05 -5.91
N GLU A 273 -19.59 14.37 -6.63
CA GLU A 273 -19.75 12.98 -7.07
C GLU A 273 -19.22 12.05 -6.00
N ILE A 274 -20.06 11.10 -5.59
CA ILE A 274 -19.73 10.05 -4.63
C ILE A 274 -19.93 8.73 -5.35
N THR A 275 -18.86 7.92 -5.49
CA THR A 275 -18.95 6.64 -6.17
C THR A 275 -19.66 5.60 -5.32
N GLU A 276 -20.39 4.68 -5.97
CA GLU A 276 -21.09 3.55 -5.36
C GLU A 276 -20.17 2.72 -4.43
N ARG A 277 -18.91 2.52 -4.83
CA ARG A 277 -17.92 1.70 -4.09
C ARG A 277 -17.33 2.37 -2.88
N MET A 278 -17.49 3.67 -2.74
CA MET A 278 -17.04 4.37 -1.56
C MET A 278 -17.92 3.94 -0.40
N ALA A 279 -17.39 3.03 0.42
CA ALA A 279 -18.09 2.47 1.55
C ALA A 279 -18.57 3.61 2.45
N ILE A 280 -19.84 4.00 2.30
CA ILE A 280 -20.58 4.90 3.19
C ILE A 280 -20.37 4.48 4.65
N GLU A 281 -20.14 3.18 4.86
CA GLU A 281 -19.81 2.57 6.15
C GLU A 281 -18.44 2.99 6.75
N LYS A 282 -17.51 3.52 5.93
CA LYS A 282 -16.16 3.91 6.40
C LYS A 282 -16.11 5.24 7.13
N VAL A 283 -17.14 6.08 6.96
CA VAL A 283 -17.18 7.42 7.55
C VAL A 283 -18.35 7.53 8.53
N PRO A 284 -18.09 7.89 9.80
CA PRO A 284 -19.16 8.12 10.76
C PRO A 284 -20.06 9.28 10.32
N ASP A 285 -21.39 9.12 10.50
CA ASP A 285 -22.39 10.15 10.23
C ASP A 285 -22.36 10.71 8.79
N THR A 286 -22.17 9.84 7.80
CA THR A 286 -22.13 10.24 6.37
C THR A 286 -23.37 11.02 5.95
N HIS A 287 -24.59 10.62 6.39
CA HIS A 287 -25.84 11.32 6.09
C HIS A 287 -25.86 12.74 6.67
N GLY A 288 -25.46 12.92 7.92
CA GLY A 288 -25.38 14.24 8.53
C GLY A 288 -24.39 15.15 7.81
N ARG A 289 -23.26 14.61 7.40
CA ARG A 289 -22.23 15.34 6.64
C ARG A 289 -22.70 15.75 5.25
N ILE A 290 -23.38 14.86 4.52
CA ILE A 290 -24.02 15.19 3.24
C ILE A 290 -25.11 16.22 3.44
N GLY A 291 -25.92 16.11 4.48
CA GLY A 291 -26.90 17.12 4.86
C GLY A 291 -26.28 18.50 5.07
N ARG A 292 -25.09 18.57 5.70
CA ARG A 292 -24.32 19.84 5.84
C ARG A 292 -23.93 20.42 4.47
N LEU A 293 -23.46 19.60 3.52
CA LEU A 293 -23.13 20.07 2.15
C LEU A 293 -24.35 20.65 1.47
N ARG A 294 -25.51 19.98 1.56
CA ARG A 294 -26.78 20.48 0.99
C ARG A 294 -27.22 21.79 1.65
N ALA A 295 -27.12 21.90 2.97
CA ALA A 295 -27.41 23.14 3.70
C ALA A 295 -26.52 24.31 3.25
N LEU A 296 -25.32 24.02 2.76
CA LEU A 296 -24.43 24.97 2.13
C LEU A 296 -24.77 25.28 0.67
N GLY A 297 -25.75 24.59 0.07
CA GLY A 297 -26.20 24.76 -1.30
C GLY A 297 -25.52 23.88 -2.35
N TYR A 298 -24.60 22.99 -1.93
CA TYR A 298 -24.01 21.99 -2.82
C TYR A 298 -25.03 20.90 -3.18
N LYS A 299 -24.85 20.30 -4.33
CA LYS A 299 -25.63 19.15 -4.81
C LYS A 299 -24.79 17.89 -4.75
N ILE A 300 -25.44 16.73 -4.65
CA ILE A 300 -24.82 15.43 -4.56
C ILE A 300 -25.18 14.61 -5.79
N ALA A 301 -24.19 14.02 -6.45
CA ALA A 301 -24.37 13.06 -7.51
C ALA A 301 -23.86 11.68 -7.08
N VAL A 302 -24.59 10.63 -7.45
CA VAL A 302 -24.10 9.25 -7.35
C VAL A 302 -23.46 8.88 -8.66
N ASP A 303 -22.21 8.44 -8.58
CA ASP A 303 -21.39 8.08 -9.74
C ASP A 303 -21.22 6.57 -9.88
N ASP A 304 -20.85 6.10 -11.09
CA ASP A 304 -20.58 4.70 -11.44
C ASP A 304 -21.78 3.75 -11.21
N LEU A 305 -23.01 4.22 -11.32
CA LEU A 305 -24.20 3.36 -11.14
C LEU A 305 -24.21 2.25 -12.19
N GLY A 306 -24.08 0.99 -11.71
CA GLY A 306 -24.10 -0.20 -12.55
C GLY A 306 -22.79 -0.98 -12.64
N GLU A 307 -21.70 -0.50 -12.03
CA GLU A 307 -20.43 -1.26 -11.94
C GLU A 307 -20.46 -2.31 -10.82
N GLY A 308 -21.40 -2.24 -9.86
CA GLY A 308 -21.48 -3.11 -8.68
C GLY A 308 -22.91 -3.53 -8.28
N TYR A 309 -23.02 -4.18 -7.09
CA TYR A 309 -24.28 -4.70 -6.53
C TYR A 309 -24.98 -3.73 -5.57
N SER A 310 -24.34 -2.63 -5.17
CA SER A 310 -24.80 -1.73 -4.09
C SER A 310 -25.44 -0.42 -4.56
N GLY A 311 -25.41 -0.09 -5.86
CA GLY A 311 -25.83 1.21 -6.40
C GLY A 311 -27.25 1.65 -6.08
N LEU A 312 -28.20 0.73 -6.07
CA LEU A 312 -29.59 1.07 -5.72
C LEU A 312 -29.75 1.40 -4.21
N ASN A 313 -28.91 0.85 -3.35
CA ASN A 313 -28.91 1.22 -1.92
C ASN A 313 -28.36 2.63 -1.73
N SER A 314 -27.24 2.95 -2.36
CA SER A 314 -26.65 4.30 -2.32
C SER A 314 -27.60 5.34 -2.87
N PHE A 315 -28.34 5.01 -3.94
CA PHE A 315 -29.38 5.89 -4.50
C PHE A 315 -30.48 6.15 -3.48
N ALA A 316 -31.00 5.11 -2.82
CA ALA A 316 -32.08 5.26 -1.82
C ALA A 316 -31.60 5.97 -0.54
N GLU A 317 -30.35 5.79 -0.14
CA GLU A 317 -29.79 6.40 1.06
C GLU A 317 -29.37 7.85 0.86
N LEU A 318 -28.82 8.18 -0.30
CA LEU A 318 -28.27 9.50 -0.55
C LEU A 318 -29.29 10.49 -1.14
N GLU A 319 -30.41 10.03 -1.68
CA GLU A 319 -31.39 10.86 -2.39
C GLU A 319 -30.71 11.89 -3.32
N PRO A 320 -29.93 11.43 -4.34
CA PRO A 320 -29.02 12.28 -5.08
C PRO A 320 -29.74 13.31 -5.96
N ASP A 321 -29.08 14.45 -6.17
CA ASP A 321 -29.53 15.51 -7.08
C ASP A 321 -29.25 15.18 -8.56
N ALA A 322 -28.38 14.20 -8.83
CA ALA A 322 -28.10 13.62 -10.16
C ALA A 322 -27.52 12.21 -10.02
N VAL A 323 -27.66 11.41 -11.07
CA VAL A 323 -27.07 10.05 -11.12
C VAL A 323 -26.31 9.89 -12.43
N LYS A 324 -25.12 9.25 -12.39
CA LYS A 324 -24.30 8.95 -13.55
C LYS A 324 -24.29 7.44 -13.78
N LEU A 325 -24.60 7.03 -15.02
CA LEU A 325 -24.49 5.64 -15.46
C LEU A 325 -23.06 5.37 -15.93
N ASP A 326 -22.44 4.37 -15.38
CA ASP A 326 -21.10 3.92 -15.79
C ASP A 326 -21.08 3.52 -17.28
N MET A 327 -19.97 3.85 -17.94
CA MET A 327 -19.75 3.55 -19.35
C MET A 327 -19.88 2.06 -19.70
N SER A 328 -19.73 1.14 -18.76
CA SER A 328 -19.89 -0.31 -19.00
C SER A 328 -21.33 -0.66 -19.39
N LEU A 329 -22.33 0.10 -18.93
CA LEU A 329 -23.71 -0.04 -19.34
C LEU A 329 -23.98 0.57 -20.72
N ILE A 330 -23.23 1.59 -21.11
CA ILE A 330 -23.45 2.38 -22.33
C ILE A 330 -22.72 1.76 -23.53
N ARG A 331 -21.46 1.37 -23.37
CA ARG A 331 -20.65 0.80 -24.46
C ARG A 331 -21.32 -0.43 -25.09
N GLY A 332 -21.57 -0.35 -26.39
CA GLY A 332 -22.19 -1.42 -27.17
C GLY A 332 -23.66 -1.68 -26.81
N ILE A 333 -24.37 -0.72 -26.22
CA ILE A 333 -25.80 -0.81 -25.88
C ILE A 333 -26.66 -1.05 -27.15
N ASP A 334 -26.21 -0.60 -28.32
CA ASP A 334 -26.84 -0.86 -29.63
C ASP A 334 -26.94 -2.37 -29.96
N ARG A 335 -26.11 -3.21 -29.35
CA ARG A 335 -26.06 -4.67 -29.58
C ARG A 335 -26.42 -5.51 -28.35
N ALA A 336 -26.72 -4.88 -27.22
CA ALA A 336 -26.94 -5.56 -25.96
C ALA A 336 -28.35 -5.37 -25.39
N PRO A 337 -29.31 -6.25 -25.71
CA PRO A 337 -30.71 -6.11 -25.25
C PRO A 337 -30.86 -6.06 -23.73
N THR A 338 -29.99 -6.71 -22.97
CA THR A 338 -30.04 -6.68 -21.51
C THR A 338 -29.65 -5.30 -20.98
N LYS A 339 -28.60 -4.67 -21.52
CA LYS A 339 -28.20 -3.31 -21.15
C LYS A 339 -29.30 -2.31 -21.44
N ARG A 340 -29.97 -2.41 -22.62
CA ARG A 340 -31.11 -1.55 -22.96
C ARG A 340 -32.21 -1.62 -21.92
N ARG A 341 -32.57 -2.83 -21.47
CA ARG A 341 -33.58 -3.02 -20.41
C ARG A 341 -33.18 -2.41 -19.09
N MET A 342 -31.90 -2.58 -18.70
CA MET A 342 -31.37 -1.99 -17.48
C MET A 342 -31.39 -0.47 -17.53
N VAL A 343 -30.80 0.12 -18.57
CA VAL A 343 -30.79 1.57 -18.76
C VAL A 343 -32.21 2.15 -18.86
N HIS A 344 -33.13 1.48 -19.53
CA HIS A 344 -34.52 1.89 -19.58
C HIS A 344 -35.20 1.93 -18.21
N ALA A 345 -34.98 0.89 -17.40
CA ALA A 345 -35.52 0.82 -16.03
C ALA A 345 -34.96 1.94 -15.15
N LEU A 346 -33.66 2.19 -15.22
CA LEU A 346 -32.99 3.26 -14.47
C LEU A 346 -33.43 4.65 -14.93
N ALA A 347 -33.52 4.88 -16.25
CA ALA A 347 -34.02 6.16 -16.81
C ALA A 347 -35.46 6.43 -16.40
N THR A 348 -36.30 5.39 -16.36
CA THR A 348 -37.69 5.51 -15.91
C THR A 348 -37.75 5.86 -14.42
N LEU A 349 -37.02 5.16 -13.56
CA LEU A 349 -36.94 5.42 -12.14
C LEU A 349 -36.46 6.86 -11.84
N CYS A 350 -35.37 7.28 -12.48
CA CYS A 350 -34.83 8.63 -12.30
C CYS A 350 -35.84 9.72 -12.74
N ARG A 351 -36.57 9.47 -13.81
CA ARG A 351 -37.63 10.38 -14.30
C ARG A 351 -38.78 10.49 -13.30
N GLU A 352 -39.23 9.37 -12.74
CA GLU A 352 -40.30 9.36 -11.72
C GLU A 352 -39.89 10.09 -10.43
N LEU A 353 -38.63 10.03 -10.09
CA LEU A 353 -38.05 10.72 -8.93
C LEU A 353 -37.66 12.19 -9.22
N GLY A 354 -37.69 12.62 -10.49
CA GLY A 354 -37.27 13.96 -10.88
C GLY A 354 -35.74 14.18 -10.81
N THR A 355 -34.95 13.09 -10.78
CA THR A 355 -33.49 13.14 -10.70
C THR A 355 -32.88 13.00 -12.09
N PRO A 356 -32.06 13.95 -12.56
CA PRO A 356 -31.34 13.82 -13.82
C PRO A 356 -30.46 12.59 -13.87
N LEU A 357 -30.51 11.88 -15.03
CA LEU A 357 -29.65 10.74 -15.33
C LEU A 357 -28.62 11.11 -16.38
N VAL A 358 -27.32 11.02 -16.07
CA VAL A 358 -26.23 11.25 -17.02
C VAL A 358 -25.77 9.90 -17.57
N ALA A 359 -25.81 9.70 -18.88
CA ALA A 359 -25.23 8.53 -19.52
C ALA A 359 -23.80 8.84 -19.98
N GLU A 360 -22.83 8.11 -19.42
CA GLU A 360 -21.42 8.34 -19.62
C GLU A 360 -20.80 7.49 -20.73
N GLY A 361 -19.67 7.96 -21.27
CA GLY A 361 -18.86 7.21 -22.21
C GLY A 361 -19.51 6.99 -23.57
N VAL A 362 -20.42 7.89 -24.01
CA VAL A 362 -21.03 7.84 -25.34
C VAL A 362 -19.97 8.12 -26.41
N GLU A 363 -19.66 7.14 -27.24
CA GLU A 363 -18.61 7.24 -28.26
C GLU A 363 -19.13 7.17 -29.68
N THR A 364 -20.33 6.59 -29.91
CA THR A 364 -20.88 6.36 -31.23
C THR A 364 -22.29 6.92 -31.39
N GLN A 365 -22.67 7.26 -32.65
CA GLN A 365 -24.03 7.70 -32.97
C GLN A 365 -25.07 6.62 -32.65
N ALA A 366 -24.74 5.33 -32.87
CA ALA A 366 -25.65 4.22 -32.59
C ALA A 366 -25.97 4.09 -31.09
N GLU A 367 -25.00 4.35 -30.20
CA GLU A 367 -25.23 4.40 -28.75
C GLU A 367 -26.13 5.59 -28.42
N LEU A 368 -25.83 6.75 -28.95
CA LEU A 368 -26.63 7.96 -28.75
C LEU A 368 -28.09 7.76 -29.13
N ASP A 369 -28.36 7.23 -30.33
CA ASP A 369 -29.73 7.01 -30.83
C ASP A 369 -30.53 6.11 -29.86
N ILE A 370 -29.94 5.03 -29.41
CA ILE A 370 -30.57 4.14 -28.43
C ILE A 370 -30.81 4.83 -27.07
N LEU A 371 -29.85 5.61 -26.56
CA LEU A 371 -30.00 6.31 -25.29
C LEU A 371 -31.15 7.33 -25.33
N ILE A 372 -31.31 8.04 -26.46
CA ILE A 372 -32.43 8.98 -26.67
C ILE A 372 -33.74 8.22 -26.66
N ASP A 373 -33.83 7.09 -27.40
CA ASP A 373 -35.04 6.25 -27.45
C ASP A 373 -35.42 5.71 -26.07
N LEU A 374 -34.42 5.45 -25.19
CA LEU A 374 -34.64 5.01 -23.84
C LEU A 374 -34.98 6.17 -22.85
N GLY A 375 -34.93 7.40 -23.34
CA GLY A 375 -35.31 8.60 -22.60
C GLY A 375 -34.20 9.20 -21.73
N ALA A 376 -32.94 8.89 -22.00
CA ALA A 376 -31.81 9.61 -21.42
C ALA A 376 -31.65 10.97 -22.12
N ASP A 377 -31.49 12.04 -21.34
CA ASP A 377 -31.34 13.41 -21.84
C ASP A 377 -29.95 14.00 -21.55
N TRP A 378 -29.40 13.74 -20.38
CA TRP A 378 -28.05 14.20 -20.04
C TRP A 378 -27.01 13.17 -20.50
N LEU A 379 -26.07 13.60 -21.33
CA LEU A 379 -25.15 12.73 -22.05
C LEU A 379 -23.72 13.28 -21.94
N GLN A 380 -22.77 12.37 -21.78
CA GLN A 380 -21.34 12.67 -21.72
C GLN A 380 -20.56 11.63 -22.51
N GLY A 381 -19.53 12.06 -23.25
CA GLY A 381 -18.66 11.12 -23.95
C GLY A 381 -17.84 11.75 -25.05
N PHE A 382 -16.95 10.96 -25.65
CA PHE A 382 -16.04 11.43 -26.70
C PHE A 382 -16.76 11.75 -28.01
N LEU A 383 -17.99 11.28 -28.15
CA LEU A 383 -18.84 11.70 -29.28
C LEU A 383 -19.06 13.22 -29.30
N PHE A 384 -19.19 13.82 -28.10
CA PHE A 384 -19.43 15.26 -27.95
C PHE A 384 -18.12 16.03 -27.85
N ALA A 385 -17.30 15.73 -26.86
CA ALA A 385 -15.95 16.29 -26.67
C ALA A 385 -15.09 15.41 -25.76
N ARG A 386 -13.77 15.48 -25.96
CA ARG A 386 -12.80 14.97 -24.99
C ARG A 386 -12.62 15.98 -23.85
N PRO A 387 -12.24 15.53 -22.66
CA PRO A 387 -11.83 16.44 -21.59
C PRO A 387 -10.71 17.37 -22.05
N ASP A 388 -10.84 18.68 -21.82
CA ASP A 388 -9.85 19.69 -22.18
C ASP A 388 -9.97 20.90 -21.25
N TYR A 389 -9.07 21.88 -21.41
CA TYR A 389 -9.02 23.11 -20.60
C TYR A 389 -9.37 24.34 -21.46
N PRO A 390 -10.08 25.33 -20.92
CA PRO A 390 -10.84 25.30 -19.65
C PRO A 390 -12.22 24.62 -19.79
N PHE A 391 -12.97 24.86 -20.88
CA PHE A 391 -14.31 24.34 -21.12
C PHE A 391 -14.52 24.08 -22.61
N PRO A 392 -14.28 22.84 -23.10
CA PRO A 392 -14.43 22.54 -24.53
C PRO A 392 -15.89 22.64 -24.98
N VAL A 393 -16.11 23.16 -26.20
CA VAL A 393 -17.41 23.26 -26.83
C VAL A 393 -17.75 21.89 -27.42
N PRO A 394 -18.89 21.28 -27.06
CA PRO A 394 -19.28 19.99 -27.59
C PRO A 394 -19.81 20.09 -29.04
N ARG A 395 -19.67 18.98 -29.77
CA ARG A 395 -20.39 18.74 -31.02
C ARG A 395 -21.79 18.22 -30.69
N MET A 396 -22.82 18.83 -31.25
CA MET A 396 -24.20 18.41 -30.99
C MET A 396 -24.95 18.09 -32.29
#